data_02c8459f97e694f029ebde0e6454a3a8
#
_entry.id   02c8459f97e694f029ebde0e6454a3a8
#
_cell.length_a   1.000
_cell.length_b   1.000
_cell.length_c   1.000
_cell.angle_alpha   90.00
_cell.angle_beta   90.00
_cell.angle_gamma   90.00
#
_symmetry.space_group_name_H-M   'P 1'
#
loop_
_entity.id
_entity.type
_entity.pdbx_description
1 polymer ?
#
loop_
_entity_poly.entity_id
_entity_poly.type
_entity_poly.pdbx_seq_one_letter_code
_entity_poly.pdbx_strand_id
1 'polypeptide(L)'
;MKQTTLIKSAVLAGSALLAGFASAGDDPVPAAPSSDLEVSIGVGYSSEYIFRSINFADDLFTAGIGVSGSGSLLGIGDLNISAGLELLTGSIPNPSIGDTAAAGGGSAGAHEMRINMEASKSLGSFDLAVGVTNYSYFGAASDTPDVLEPYVRLSTELAGLDVGIAVHDQDWFPTLDNYIEITAGRSVDLGGLGLCVHGVIGTWNEFDDTYYGVTVGLPISASDNITVTPHASAILGDTFSGDDEFTVGVNIGFGL
;
A
#
# COMPACT_ATOMS: atom_id res chain seq x y z
N MET A 1 -7.43 14.49 30.79
CA MET A 1 -7.35 13.17 30.15
C MET A 1 -8.06 13.21 28.79
N LYS A 2 -7.66 14.06 27.85
CA LYS A 2 -8.23 14.14 26.48
C LYS A 2 -7.16 14.27 25.37
N GLN A 3 -5.87 14.17 25.69
CA GLN A 3 -4.78 14.29 24.71
C GLN A 3 -4.28 12.96 24.14
N THR A 4 -4.63 11.83 24.75
CA THR A 4 -4.09 10.52 24.34
C THR A 4 -4.78 9.94 23.09
N THR A 5 -5.99 10.43 22.76
CA THR A 5 -6.77 9.89 21.64
C THR A 5 -6.38 10.53 20.30
N LEU A 6 -5.95 11.79 20.29
CA LEU A 6 -5.52 12.49 19.08
C LEU A 6 -4.17 11.97 18.52
N ILE A 7 -3.26 11.60 19.41
CA ILE A 7 -1.95 11.06 19.00
C ILE A 7 -2.09 9.68 18.36
N LYS A 8 -3.05 8.86 18.82
CA LYS A 8 -3.30 7.53 18.23
C LYS A 8 -3.82 7.61 16.80
N SER A 9 -4.62 8.60 16.47
CA SER A 9 -5.19 8.75 15.13
C SER A 9 -4.16 9.28 14.11
N ALA A 10 -3.29 10.20 14.50
CA ALA A 10 -2.25 10.74 13.62
C ALA A 10 -1.14 9.73 13.31
N VAL A 11 -0.78 8.89 14.29
CA VAL A 11 0.22 7.82 14.10
C VAL A 11 -0.32 6.72 13.18
N LEU A 12 -1.62 6.38 13.26
CA LEU A 12 -2.23 5.43 12.34
C LEU A 12 -2.31 5.98 10.90
N ALA A 13 -2.62 7.26 10.72
CA ALA A 13 -2.71 7.86 9.38
C ALA A 13 -1.36 7.94 8.67
N GLY A 14 -0.30 8.34 9.38
CA GLY A 14 1.05 8.40 8.82
C GLY A 14 1.65 7.03 8.54
N SER A 15 1.42 6.05 9.41
CA SER A 15 1.91 4.69 9.20
C SER A 15 1.12 3.94 8.13
N ALA A 16 -0.16 4.25 7.93
CA ALA A 16 -0.97 3.64 6.89
C ALA A 16 -0.56 4.10 5.48
N LEU A 17 -0.22 5.39 5.28
CA LEU A 17 0.33 5.85 4.00
C LEU A 17 1.69 5.21 3.66
N LEU A 18 2.47 4.84 4.67
CA LEU A 18 3.81 4.26 4.50
C LEU A 18 3.82 2.73 4.52
N ALA A 19 2.85 2.09 5.16
CA ALA A 19 2.69 0.63 5.11
C ALA A 19 2.22 0.16 3.73
N GLY A 20 1.46 0.98 3.00
CA GLY A 20 1.06 0.71 1.61
C GLY A 20 2.23 0.66 0.63
N PHE A 21 3.40 1.14 1.04
CA PHE A 21 4.56 1.23 0.17
C PHE A 21 5.45 -0.02 0.15
N ALA A 22 5.32 -0.94 1.07
CA ALA A 22 6.26 -2.06 1.17
C ALA A 22 5.59 -3.45 1.17
N SER A 23 4.27 -3.51 1.09
CA SER A 23 3.52 -4.76 1.21
C SER A 23 2.59 -4.94 0.01
N ALA A 24 2.56 -6.12 -0.52
CA ALA A 24 1.63 -6.50 -1.57
C ALA A 24 0.19 -6.21 -1.14
N GLY A 25 -0.44 -5.20 -1.73
CA GLY A 25 -1.87 -4.99 -1.61
C GLY A 25 -2.37 -4.16 -0.42
N ASP A 26 -1.53 -3.37 0.26
CA ASP A 26 -1.99 -2.57 1.39
C ASP A 26 -2.39 -1.14 1.00
N ASP A 27 -3.63 -0.96 0.62
CA ASP A 27 -4.24 0.37 0.65
C ASP A 27 -4.62 0.74 2.09
N PRO A 28 -4.15 1.88 2.61
CA PRO A 28 -4.45 2.28 3.98
C PRO A 28 -5.94 2.58 4.17
N VAL A 29 -6.51 2.11 5.27
CA VAL A 29 -7.85 2.52 5.69
C VAL A 29 -7.83 4.04 5.96
N PRO A 30 -8.71 4.83 5.34
CA PRO A 30 -8.70 6.28 5.52
C PRO A 30 -8.90 6.66 6.99
N ALA A 31 -8.05 7.55 7.49
CA ALA A 31 -8.25 8.17 8.80
C ALA A 31 -9.52 9.05 8.77
N ALA A 32 -10.16 9.19 9.93
CA ALA A 32 -11.32 10.08 10.06
C ALA A 32 -10.94 11.51 9.64
N PRO A 33 -11.84 12.24 8.94
CA PRO A 33 -11.54 13.52 8.34
C PRO A 33 -11.06 14.55 9.36
N SER A 34 -9.90 15.12 9.14
CA SER A 34 -9.49 16.38 9.71
C SER A 34 -9.86 17.50 8.72
N SER A 35 -10.22 18.67 9.22
CA SER A 35 -10.53 19.83 8.36
C SER A 35 -9.27 20.48 7.77
N ASP A 36 -8.10 20.00 8.13
CA ASP A 36 -6.80 20.56 7.80
C ASP A 36 -6.10 19.69 6.76
N LEU A 37 -5.28 20.31 5.92
CA LEU A 37 -4.43 19.65 4.97
C LEU A 37 -3.29 18.96 5.73
N GLU A 38 -3.16 17.66 5.56
CA GLU A 38 -2.07 16.86 6.11
C GLU A 38 -1.06 16.53 5.02
N VAL A 39 0.22 16.68 5.33
CA VAL A 39 1.33 16.31 4.45
C VAL A 39 2.17 15.26 5.16
N SER A 40 2.50 14.20 4.47
CA SER A 40 3.37 13.14 4.96
C SER A 40 4.52 12.91 3.98
N ILE A 41 5.67 12.55 4.52
CA ILE A 41 6.84 12.13 3.75
C ILE A 41 7.27 10.79 4.30
N GLY A 42 7.73 9.89 3.44
CA GLY A 42 8.21 8.60 3.86
C GLY A 42 9.41 8.12 3.08
N VAL A 43 10.22 7.30 3.74
CA VAL A 43 11.28 6.52 3.11
C VAL A 43 11.22 5.11 3.68
N GLY A 44 11.55 4.12 2.87
CA GLY A 44 11.50 2.72 3.28
C GLY A 44 12.61 1.88 2.66
N TYR A 45 12.82 0.75 3.28
CA TYR A 45 13.63 -0.34 2.77
C TYR A 45 12.93 -1.66 3.03
N SER A 46 12.95 -2.54 2.03
CA SER A 46 12.52 -3.93 2.16
C SER A 46 13.54 -4.85 1.50
N SER A 47 13.74 -6.06 2.04
CA SER A 47 14.65 -7.05 1.46
C SER A 47 14.24 -7.50 0.06
N GLU A 48 12.98 -7.34 -0.27
CA GLU A 48 12.43 -7.72 -1.57
C GLU A 48 11.32 -6.75 -1.97
N TYR A 49 11.10 -6.60 -3.27
CA TYR A 49 9.96 -5.92 -3.85
C TYR A 49 8.93 -6.94 -4.31
N ILE A 50 7.97 -7.21 -3.44
CA ILE A 50 6.84 -8.08 -3.76
C ILE A 50 5.59 -7.22 -3.93
N PHE A 51 4.98 -7.30 -5.10
CA PHE A 51 3.73 -6.63 -5.38
C PHE A 51 2.72 -7.63 -5.93
N ARG A 52 1.62 -7.82 -5.20
CA ARG A 52 0.54 -8.73 -5.56
C ARG A 52 1.04 -10.15 -5.89
N SER A 53 1.84 -10.72 -5.01
CA SER A 53 2.51 -12.02 -5.12
C SER A 53 3.59 -12.13 -6.21
N ILE A 54 3.94 -11.06 -6.88
CA ILE A 54 5.02 -11.04 -7.86
C ILE A 54 6.26 -10.43 -7.21
N ASN A 55 7.35 -11.17 -7.14
CA ASN A 55 8.63 -10.64 -6.68
C ASN A 55 9.36 -9.95 -7.85
N PHE A 56 9.40 -8.63 -7.84
CA PHE A 56 9.99 -7.82 -8.91
C PHE A 56 11.49 -7.58 -8.74
N ALA A 57 11.97 -7.50 -7.51
CA ALA A 57 13.38 -7.23 -7.25
C ALA A 57 13.77 -7.53 -5.80
N ASP A 58 15.08 -7.73 -5.59
CA ASP A 58 15.70 -7.71 -4.27
C ASP A 58 16.00 -6.25 -3.86
N ASP A 59 16.17 -6.00 -2.55
CA ASP A 59 16.60 -4.71 -2.01
C ASP A 59 15.76 -3.51 -2.49
N LEU A 60 14.49 -3.46 -2.14
CA LEU A 60 13.61 -2.34 -2.45
C LEU A 60 13.89 -1.13 -1.57
N PHE A 61 14.16 0.02 -2.20
CA PHE A 61 14.15 1.33 -1.55
C PHE A 61 12.93 2.13 -2.02
N THR A 62 12.26 2.79 -1.10
CA THR A 62 11.10 3.63 -1.39
C THR A 62 11.29 5.03 -0.83
N ALA A 63 10.71 6.02 -1.53
CA ALA A 63 10.58 7.37 -1.04
C ALA A 63 9.27 7.96 -1.56
N GLY A 64 8.50 8.60 -0.69
CA GLY A 64 7.20 9.12 -1.09
C GLY A 64 6.79 10.37 -0.34
N ILE A 65 5.83 11.06 -0.93
CA ILE A 65 5.13 12.20 -0.34
C ILE A 65 3.63 11.99 -0.54
N GLY A 66 2.87 12.23 0.51
CA GLY A 66 1.41 12.18 0.49
C GLY A 66 0.80 13.48 0.97
N VAL A 67 -0.37 13.79 0.45
CA VAL A 67 -1.18 14.93 0.86
C VAL A 67 -2.62 14.43 1.02
N SER A 68 -3.25 14.74 2.14
CA SER A 68 -4.66 14.41 2.36
C SER A 68 -5.40 15.59 3.00
N GLY A 69 -6.71 15.62 2.78
CA GLY A 69 -7.55 16.64 3.37
C GLY A 69 -9.02 16.31 3.16
N SER A 70 -9.88 16.94 3.93
CA SER A 70 -11.33 16.84 3.80
C SER A 70 -11.92 18.12 3.21
N GLY A 71 -12.93 17.94 2.35
CA GLY A 71 -13.62 19.09 1.74
C GLY A 71 -14.95 18.70 1.13
N SER A 72 -15.81 19.69 0.93
CA SER A 72 -17.07 19.51 0.22
C SER A 72 -16.86 19.79 -1.26
N LEU A 73 -16.93 18.76 -2.09
CA LEU A 73 -16.78 18.88 -3.53
C LEU A 73 -18.12 18.67 -4.22
N LEU A 74 -18.48 19.57 -5.14
CA LEU A 74 -19.65 19.46 -6.03
C LEU A 74 -21.00 19.17 -5.34
N GLY A 75 -21.15 19.54 -4.07
CA GLY A 75 -22.41 19.30 -3.32
C GLY A 75 -22.63 17.84 -2.90
N ILE A 76 -21.65 16.98 -3.05
CA ILE A 76 -21.71 15.56 -2.64
C ILE A 76 -21.56 15.43 -1.10
N GLY A 77 -21.23 16.50 -0.39
CA GLY A 77 -20.96 16.52 1.03
C GLY A 77 -19.47 16.31 1.33
N ASP A 78 -19.15 16.02 2.58
CA ASP A 78 -17.77 15.89 3.01
C ASP A 78 -17.12 14.65 2.37
N LEU A 79 -16.05 14.88 1.63
CA LEU A 79 -15.18 13.89 1.02
C LEU A 79 -13.80 14.01 1.62
N ASN A 80 -13.13 12.89 1.83
CA ASN A 80 -11.70 12.85 2.01
C ASN A 80 -11.04 12.71 0.64
N ILE A 81 -10.02 13.51 0.39
CA ILE A 81 -9.25 13.46 -0.85
C ILE A 81 -7.79 13.27 -0.46
N SER A 82 -7.14 12.34 -1.10
CA SER A 82 -5.71 12.12 -0.94
C SER A 82 -5.02 12.01 -2.30
N ALA A 83 -3.75 12.39 -2.31
CA ALA A 83 -2.86 12.19 -3.42
C ALA A 83 -1.47 11.81 -2.90
N GLY A 84 -0.80 10.91 -3.60
CA GLY A 84 0.54 10.46 -3.25
C GLY A 84 1.42 10.33 -4.47
N LEU A 85 2.70 10.52 -4.25
CA LEU A 85 3.75 10.19 -5.20
C LEU A 85 4.77 9.33 -4.49
N GLU A 86 5.12 8.23 -5.10
CA GLU A 86 6.12 7.29 -4.59
C GLU A 86 7.13 6.95 -5.67
N LEU A 87 8.38 6.81 -5.26
CA LEU A 87 9.49 6.31 -6.05
C LEU A 87 9.99 5.00 -5.44
N LEU A 88 10.07 3.99 -6.27
CA LEU A 88 10.53 2.65 -5.91
C LEU A 88 11.80 2.33 -6.71
N THR A 89 12.78 1.76 -6.05
CA THR A 89 14.05 1.36 -6.67
C THR A 89 14.48 0.02 -6.09
N GLY A 90 14.44 -1.02 -6.91
CA GLY A 90 15.00 -2.34 -6.58
C GLY A 90 16.38 -2.53 -7.20
N SER A 91 17.25 -3.26 -6.53
CA SER A 91 18.66 -3.38 -6.94
C SER A 91 18.91 -4.51 -7.96
N ILE A 92 18.12 -5.56 -7.95
CA ILE A 92 18.30 -6.73 -8.81
C ILE A 92 16.94 -7.20 -9.32
N PRO A 93 16.68 -7.17 -10.63
CA PRO A 93 15.46 -7.76 -11.19
C PRO A 93 15.46 -9.27 -10.93
N ASN A 94 14.36 -9.82 -10.45
CA ASN A 94 14.22 -11.25 -10.33
C ASN A 94 14.20 -11.91 -11.73
N PRO A 95 15.21 -12.73 -12.09
CA PRO A 95 15.25 -13.36 -13.41
C PRO A 95 14.14 -14.38 -13.65
N SER A 96 13.42 -14.83 -12.61
CA SER A 96 12.31 -15.76 -12.73
C SER A 96 11.00 -15.13 -13.21
N ILE A 97 10.87 -13.82 -13.18
CA ILE A 97 9.71 -13.13 -13.78
C ILE A 97 9.82 -13.09 -15.30
N GLY A 98 10.65 -13.93 -15.87
CA GLY A 98 10.74 -14.17 -17.29
C GLY A 98 10.68 -12.92 -18.19
N ASP A 99 11.00 -13.08 -19.42
CA ASP A 99 11.03 -12.08 -20.50
C ASP A 99 9.75 -11.20 -20.67
N THR A 100 8.75 -11.35 -19.80
CA THR A 100 7.44 -10.67 -19.93
C THR A 100 7.24 -9.45 -19.03
N ALA A 101 7.83 -9.40 -17.84
CA ALA A 101 7.72 -8.21 -16.98
C ALA A 101 9.01 -7.39 -16.97
N ALA A 102 10.16 -8.04 -17.10
CA ALA A 102 11.44 -7.40 -17.35
C ALA A 102 11.80 -7.56 -18.83
N ALA A 103 11.06 -6.96 -19.73
CA ALA A 103 11.39 -6.88 -21.15
C ALA A 103 12.72 -6.13 -21.44
N GLY A 104 13.55 -6.02 -20.44
CA GLY A 104 14.90 -5.50 -20.54
C GLY A 104 15.83 -6.32 -19.68
N GLY A 105 16.11 -7.57 -20.03
CA GLY A 105 17.07 -8.49 -19.38
C GLY A 105 18.46 -7.91 -19.16
N GLY A 106 18.55 -6.82 -18.44
CA GLY A 106 19.77 -6.16 -18.04
C GLY A 106 19.76 -5.99 -16.51
N SER A 107 20.91 -6.16 -15.91
CA SER A 107 21.24 -5.93 -14.50
C SER A 107 21.04 -4.48 -14.00
N ALA A 108 20.21 -3.70 -14.64
CA ALA A 108 19.83 -2.34 -14.24
C ALA A 108 18.52 -2.44 -13.46
N GLY A 109 18.53 -2.03 -12.18
CA GLY A 109 17.43 -2.14 -11.25
C GLY A 109 16.06 -1.69 -11.78
N ALA A 110 15.01 -2.26 -11.22
CA ALA A 110 13.65 -1.82 -11.48
C ALA A 110 13.43 -0.46 -10.79
N HIS A 111 13.09 0.56 -11.58
CA HIS A 111 12.69 1.87 -11.07
C HIS A 111 11.27 2.14 -11.48
N GLU A 112 10.44 2.45 -10.49
CA GLU A 112 9.02 2.72 -10.69
C GLU A 112 8.62 4.01 -9.97
N MET A 113 7.75 4.78 -10.58
CA MET A 113 7.05 5.89 -9.93
C MET A 113 5.57 5.58 -9.91
N ARG A 114 4.96 5.74 -8.76
CA ARG A 114 3.51 5.66 -8.58
C ARG A 114 2.96 7.03 -8.26
N ILE A 115 1.86 7.36 -8.92
CA ILE A 115 1.03 8.51 -8.54
C ILE A 115 -0.34 7.96 -8.23
N ASN A 116 -0.76 8.11 -6.97
CA ASN A 116 -2.07 7.69 -6.51
C ASN A 116 -2.96 8.91 -6.23
N MET A 117 -4.24 8.80 -6.57
CA MET A 117 -5.27 9.77 -6.22
C MET A 117 -6.51 9.02 -5.75
N GLU A 118 -7.06 9.40 -4.61
CA GLU A 118 -8.26 8.77 -4.04
C GLU A 118 -9.23 9.81 -3.51
N ALA A 119 -10.51 9.53 -3.67
CA ALA A 119 -11.60 10.22 -2.98
C ALA A 119 -12.43 9.20 -2.20
N SER A 120 -12.66 9.45 -0.91
CA SER A 120 -13.43 8.56 -0.04
C SER A 120 -14.53 9.27 0.73
N LYS A 121 -15.55 8.51 1.11
CA LYS A 121 -16.70 8.98 1.85
C LYS A 121 -17.23 7.93 2.81
N SER A 122 -17.50 8.35 4.05
CA SER A 122 -18.18 7.51 5.04
C SER A 122 -19.68 7.43 4.75
N LEU A 123 -20.18 6.21 4.64
CA LEU A 123 -21.58 5.84 4.39
C LEU A 123 -22.15 5.05 5.59
N GLY A 124 -22.22 5.72 6.75
CA GLY A 124 -22.63 5.09 8.01
C GLY A 124 -21.50 4.25 8.61
N SER A 125 -21.63 2.92 8.60
CA SER A 125 -20.60 2.00 9.10
C SER A 125 -19.58 1.58 8.04
N PHE A 126 -19.75 2.04 6.81
CA PHE A 126 -18.87 1.71 5.69
C PHE A 126 -18.17 2.96 5.16
N ASP A 127 -16.95 2.80 4.68
CA ASP A 127 -16.23 3.79 3.91
C ASP A 127 -16.10 3.30 2.48
N LEU A 128 -16.54 4.15 1.54
CA LEU A 128 -16.39 3.91 0.10
C LEU A 128 -15.30 4.81 -0.43
N ALA A 129 -14.35 4.22 -1.13
CA ALA A 129 -13.30 4.94 -1.83
C ALA A 129 -13.31 4.62 -3.33
N VAL A 130 -12.95 5.60 -4.14
CA VAL A 130 -12.65 5.46 -5.56
C VAL A 130 -11.32 6.13 -5.82
N GLY A 131 -10.46 5.50 -6.57
CA GLY A 131 -9.14 6.01 -6.81
C GLY A 131 -8.56 5.55 -8.14
N VAL A 132 -7.37 6.03 -8.40
CA VAL A 132 -6.58 5.67 -9.56
C VAL A 132 -5.10 5.71 -9.20
N THR A 133 -4.36 4.71 -9.63
CA THR A 133 -2.90 4.67 -9.53
C THR A 133 -2.30 4.69 -10.93
N ASN A 134 -1.35 5.57 -11.16
CA ASN A 134 -0.51 5.55 -12.36
C ASN A 134 0.84 4.97 -12.01
N TYR A 135 1.26 3.96 -12.74
CA TYR A 135 2.57 3.33 -12.65
C TYR A 135 3.40 3.75 -13.84
N SER A 136 4.58 4.30 -13.61
CA SER A 136 5.54 4.69 -14.66
C SER A 136 6.89 4.05 -14.38
N TYR A 137 7.47 3.43 -15.40
CA TYR A 137 8.71 2.66 -15.28
C TYR A 137 9.89 3.36 -15.93
N PHE A 138 11.07 3.28 -15.30
CA PHE A 138 12.27 3.96 -15.73
C PHE A 138 13.47 3.02 -15.81
N GLY A 139 14.54 3.47 -16.45
CA GLY A 139 15.77 2.69 -16.57
C GLY A 139 15.63 1.53 -17.54
N ALA A 140 15.99 0.33 -17.10
CA ALA A 140 15.92 -0.86 -17.96
C ALA A 140 14.49 -1.28 -18.31
N ALA A 141 13.51 -0.88 -17.49
CA ALA A 141 12.09 -1.11 -17.73
C ALA A 141 11.40 0.04 -18.48
N SER A 142 12.14 0.99 -19.05
CA SER A 142 11.59 2.17 -19.74
C SER A 142 10.74 1.86 -20.99
N ASP A 143 10.87 0.64 -21.53
CA ASP A 143 10.04 0.16 -22.65
C ASP A 143 8.69 -0.39 -22.19
N THR A 144 8.48 -0.55 -20.87
CA THR A 144 7.18 -0.92 -20.29
C THR A 144 6.26 0.32 -20.36
N PRO A 145 5.06 0.19 -20.95
CA PRO A 145 4.15 1.33 -21.02
C PRO A 145 3.68 1.75 -19.62
N ASP A 146 3.42 3.03 -19.47
CA ASP A 146 2.76 3.54 -18.26
C ASP A 146 1.37 2.91 -18.11
N VAL A 147 0.99 2.68 -16.87
CA VAL A 147 -0.25 2.00 -16.53
C VAL A 147 -1.13 2.87 -15.67
N LEU A 148 -2.39 3.00 -16.03
CA LEU A 148 -3.40 3.67 -15.25
C LEU A 148 -4.38 2.62 -14.71
N GLU A 149 -4.40 2.44 -13.40
CA GLU A 149 -5.21 1.45 -12.71
C GLU A 149 -6.28 2.15 -11.85
N PRO A 150 -7.52 2.27 -12.30
CA PRO A 150 -8.63 2.68 -11.47
C PRO A 150 -9.02 1.57 -10.50
N TYR A 151 -9.54 1.96 -9.32
CA TYR A 151 -10.03 1.03 -8.32
C TYR A 151 -11.24 1.57 -7.55
N VAL A 152 -11.98 0.63 -6.96
CA VAL A 152 -13.05 0.90 -6.00
C VAL A 152 -12.79 0.06 -4.76
N ARG A 153 -12.88 0.68 -3.58
CA ARG A 153 -12.71 0.00 -2.29
C ARG A 153 -13.89 0.27 -1.37
N LEU A 154 -14.31 -0.75 -0.64
CA LEU A 154 -15.28 -0.68 0.45
C LEU A 154 -14.63 -1.21 1.71
N SER A 155 -14.67 -0.46 2.81
CA SER A 155 -14.11 -0.88 4.09
C SER A 155 -15.06 -0.62 5.25
N THR A 156 -14.85 -1.31 6.36
CA THR A 156 -15.59 -1.18 7.61
C THR A 156 -14.79 -1.71 8.79
N GLU A 157 -15.11 -1.26 10.00
CA GLU A 157 -14.63 -1.91 11.21
C GLU A 157 -15.61 -3.00 11.65
N LEU A 158 -15.14 -4.22 11.79
CA LEU A 158 -15.90 -5.38 12.25
C LEU A 158 -15.22 -6.02 13.46
N ALA A 159 -15.82 -5.92 14.64
CA ALA A 159 -15.30 -6.49 15.88
C ALA A 159 -13.84 -6.07 16.22
N GLY A 160 -13.48 -4.83 15.90
CA GLY A 160 -12.14 -4.29 16.13
C GLY A 160 -11.10 -4.75 15.09
N LEU A 161 -11.56 -5.27 13.96
CA LEU A 161 -10.78 -5.50 12.75
C LEU A 161 -11.20 -4.50 11.70
N ASP A 162 -10.25 -3.83 11.08
CA ASP A 162 -10.47 -3.06 9.86
C ASP A 162 -10.53 -4.07 8.71
N VAL A 163 -11.66 -4.15 8.02
CA VAL A 163 -11.90 -5.12 6.93
C VAL A 163 -12.21 -4.34 5.66
N GLY A 164 -11.60 -4.73 4.55
CA GLY A 164 -11.80 -4.10 3.25
C GLY A 164 -11.94 -5.10 2.12
N ILE A 165 -12.54 -4.65 1.04
CA ILE A 165 -12.52 -5.31 -0.27
C ILE A 165 -12.24 -4.24 -1.32
N ALA A 166 -11.34 -4.52 -2.24
CA ALA A 166 -11.06 -3.65 -3.38
C ALA A 166 -11.08 -4.43 -4.68
N VAL A 167 -11.46 -3.73 -5.75
CA VAL A 167 -11.41 -4.22 -7.13
C VAL A 167 -10.62 -3.21 -7.94
N HIS A 168 -9.57 -3.68 -8.60
CA HIS A 168 -8.69 -2.91 -9.45
C HIS A 168 -8.86 -3.35 -10.90
N ASP A 169 -8.96 -2.38 -11.80
CA ASP A 169 -9.03 -2.64 -13.24
C ASP A 169 -7.61 -2.72 -13.80
N GLN A 170 -7.31 -3.84 -14.44
CA GLN A 170 -5.96 -4.17 -14.93
C GLN A 170 -5.91 -4.40 -16.45
N ASP A 171 -6.78 -3.77 -17.20
CA ASP A 171 -6.91 -3.91 -18.66
C ASP A 171 -5.60 -3.77 -19.47
N TRP A 172 -4.54 -3.33 -18.85
CA TRP A 172 -3.25 -3.15 -19.47
C TRP A 172 -2.37 -4.42 -19.52
N PHE A 173 -2.66 -5.42 -18.70
CA PHE A 173 -2.09 -6.76 -18.83
C PHE A 173 -3.03 -7.61 -19.69
N PRO A 174 -2.71 -7.87 -20.94
CA PRO A 174 -3.62 -8.61 -21.85
C PRO A 174 -3.93 -10.04 -21.40
N THR A 175 -3.27 -10.50 -20.35
CA THR A 175 -3.40 -11.86 -19.80
C THR A 175 -3.95 -11.88 -18.37
N LEU A 176 -4.18 -10.71 -17.76
CA LEU A 176 -4.68 -10.61 -16.40
C LEU A 176 -5.99 -9.82 -16.42
N ASP A 177 -7.03 -10.45 -15.89
CA ASP A 177 -8.31 -9.81 -15.61
C ASP A 177 -8.22 -8.91 -14.37
N ASN A 178 -9.36 -8.41 -13.90
CA ASN A 178 -9.41 -7.58 -12.69
C ASN A 178 -8.74 -8.25 -11.50
N TYR A 179 -7.99 -7.44 -10.75
CA TYR A 179 -7.45 -7.85 -9.46
C TYR A 179 -8.46 -7.54 -8.36
N ILE A 180 -8.72 -8.52 -7.50
CA ILE A 180 -9.60 -8.38 -6.34
C ILE A 180 -8.79 -8.69 -5.10
N GLU A 181 -8.92 -7.85 -4.07
CA GLU A 181 -8.32 -8.12 -2.77
C GLU A 181 -9.32 -7.98 -1.64
N ILE A 182 -9.12 -8.80 -0.61
CA ILE A 182 -9.81 -8.72 0.67
C ILE A 182 -8.74 -8.52 1.73
N THR A 183 -8.91 -7.48 2.53
CA THR A 183 -7.96 -7.12 3.59
C THR A 183 -8.58 -7.22 4.96
N ALA A 184 -7.77 -7.53 5.96
CA ALA A 184 -8.17 -7.46 7.36
C ALA A 184 -6.97 -7.03 8.21
N GLY A 185 -7.14 -5.99 9.02
CA GLY A 185 -6.06 -5.44 9.83
C GLY A 185 -6.47 -5.12 11.25
N ARG A 186 -5.50 -5.05 12.14
CA ARG A 186 -5.69 -4.61 13.52
C ARG A 186 -4.40 -4.10 14.15
N SER A 187 -4.55 -3.04 14.95
CA SER A 187 -3.49 -2.61 15.85
C SER A 187 -3.76 -3.08 17.28
N VAL A 188 -2.75 -3.66 17.92
CA VAL A 188 -2.81 -4.19 19.28
C VAL A 188 -1.79 -3.47 20.15
N ASP A 189 -2.21 -2.90 21.26
CA ASP A 189 -1.30 -2.30 22.25
C ASP A 189 -0.72 -3.40 23.16
N LEU A 190 0.59 -3.58 23.09
CA LEU A 190 1.35 -4.54 23.91
C LEU A 190 2.12 -3.81 25.03
N GLY A 191 1.43 -3.03 25.86
CA GLY A 191 2.04 -2.34 26.98
C GLY A 191 2.84 -1.10 26.60
N GLY A 192 2.33 -0.34 25.62
CA GLY A 192 2.92 0.89 25.11
C GLY A 192 3.67 0.71 23.79
N LEU A 193 3.79 -0.52 23.29
CA LEU A 193 4.22 -0.85 21.93
C LEU A 193 2.98 -1.20 21.11
N GLY A 194 2.71 -0.45 20.05
CA GLY A 194 1.68 -0.79 19.08
C GLY A 194 2.18 -1.89 18.15
N LEU A 195 1.47 -3.01 18.04
CA LEU A 195 1.72 -4.02 17.02
C LEU A 195 0.63 -3.92 15.98
N CYS A 196 0.98 -3.71 14.73
CA CYS A 196 0.06 -3.74 13.61
C CYS A 196 0.16 -5.11 12.93
N VAL A 197 -0.99 -5.74 12.70
CA VAL A 197 -1.08 -6.99 11.92
C VAL A 197 -2.06 -6.74 10.80
N HIS A 198 -1.66 -7.07 9.60
CA HIS A 198 -2.47 -6.93 8.40
C HIS A 198 -2.42 -8.21 7.59
N GLY A 199 -3.56 -8.65 7.10
CA GLY A 199 -3.71 -9.80 6.21
C GLY A 199 -4.37 -9.40 4.90
N VAL A 200 -3.97 -10.03 3.81
CA VAL A 200 -4.56 -9.86 2.48
C VAL A 200 -4.83 -11.22 1.84
N ILE A 201 -5.95 -11.30 1.14
CA ILE A 201 -6.23 -12.35 0.17
C ILE A 201 -6.38 -11.63 -1.16
N GLY A 202 -5.45 -11.88 -2.08
CA GLY A 202 -5.49 -11.31 -3.42
C GLY A 202 -5.75 -12.38 -4.47
N THR A 203 -6.51 -12.04 -5.50
CA THR A 203 -6.84 -12.96 -6.57
C THR A 203 -6.91 -12.28 -7.93
N TRP A 204 -6.51 -13.02 -8.93
CA TRP A 204 -6.50 -12.66 -10.35
C TRP A 204 -7.34 -13.66 -11.13
N ASN A 205 -7.61 -13.38 -12.41
CA ASN A 205 -8.15 -14.32 -13.37
C ASN A 205 -9.38 -15.08 -12.84
N GLU A 206 -10.39 -14.36 -12.36
CA GLU A 206 -11.64 -14.98 -11.88
C GLU A 206 -11.42 -16.01 -10.75
N PHE A 207 -10.43 -15.77 -9.87
CA PHE A 207 -10.02 -16.64 -8.75
C PHE A 207 -9.14 -17.86 -9.11
N ASP A 208 -8.62 -17.93 -10.31
CA ASP A 208 -7.72 -19.03 -10.68
C ASP A 208 -6.34 -18.91 -9.99
N ASP A 209 -5.85 -17.65 -9.79
CA ASP A 209 -4.60 -17.36 -9.11
C ASP A 209 -4.89 -16.63 -7.79
N THR A 210 -4.73 -17.29 -6.67
CA THR A 210 -5.01 -16.72 -5.34
C THR A 210 -3.82 -16.84 -4.42
N TYR A 211 -3.45 -15.74 -3.76
CA TYR A 211 -2.41 -15.70 -2.76
C TYR A 211 -2.93 -15.17 -1.42
N TYR A 212 -2.16 -15.42 -0.38
CA TYR A 212 -2.42 -14.97 0.99
C TYR A 212 -1.19 -14.22 1.49
N GLY A 213 -1.40 -13.02 2.00
CA GLY A 213 -0.34 -12.21 2.60
C GLY A 213 -0.61 -11.93 4.06
N VAL A 214 0.44 -11.83 4.84
CA VAL A 214 0.39 -11.30 6.19
C VAL A 214 1.59 -10.41 6.44
N THR A 215 1.33 -9.23 6.99
CA THR A 215 2.34 -8.26 7.40
C THR A 215 2.21 -7.98 8.89
N VAL A 216 3.34 -7.93 9.57
CA VAL A 216 3.44 -7.52 10.96
C VAL A 216 4.39 -6.34 11.05
N GLY A 217 3.92 -5.23 11.60
CA GLY A 217 4.69 -4.01 11.78
C GLY A 217 4.71 -3.55 13.24
N LEU A 218 5.80 -2.90 13.61
CA LEU A 218 5.98 -2.35 14.96
C LEU A 218 6.25 -0.84 14.87
N PRO A 219 5.20 0.02 14.80
CA PRO A 219 5.39 1.46 14.74
C PRO A 219 5.95 1.99 16.07
N ILE A 220 7.10 2.64 15.99
CA ILE A 220 7.83 3.25 17.11
C ILE A 220 7.87 4.75 16.88
N SER A 221 7.21 5.54 17.73
CA SER A 221 7.29 6.99 17.69
C SER A 221 8.67 7.44 18.18
N ALA A 222 9.53 7.88 17.27
CA ALA A 222 10.83 8.43 17.59
C ALA A 222 10.75 9.90 18.04
N SER A 223 9.71 10.63 17.59
CA SER A 223 9.32 11.96 18.05
C SER A 223 7.83 12.19 17.73
N ASP A 224 7.33 13.39 18.03
CA ASP A 224 5.92 13.75 17.74
C ASP A 224 5.58 13.62 16.24
N ASN A 225 6.56 13.80 15.37
CA ASN A 225 6.38 13.84 13.92
C ASN A 225 7.15 12.74 13.18
N ILE A 226 7.82 11.82 13.89
CA ILE A 226 8.64 10.77 13.26
C ILE A 226 8.22 9.43 13.81
N THR A 227 7.84 8.52 12.91
CA THR A 227 7.57 7.13 13.23
C THR A 227 8.52 6.23 12.45
N VAL A 228 9.11 5.26 13.13
CA VAL A 228 9.94 4.20 12.54
C VAL A 228 9.18 2.88 12.68
N THR A 229 8.94 2.21 11.58
CA THR A 229 8.16 0.95 11.56
C THR A 229 8.98 -0.18 10.94
N PRO A 230 9.75 -0.94 11.73
CA PRO A 230 10.22 -2.23 11.26
C PRO A 230 9.03 -3.16 11.00
N HIS A 231 9.13 -3.95 9.93
CA HIS A 231 8.08 -4.88 9.53
C HIS A 231 8.64 -6.18 8.96
N ALA A 232 7.80 -7.19 8.94
CA ALA A 232 8.03 -8.45 8.24
C ALA A 232 6.74 -8.88 7.56
N SER A 233 6.86 -9.43 6.35
CA SER A 233 5.73 -9.94 5.57
C SER A 233 6.01 -11.34 5.06
N ALA A 234 4.94 -12.10 4.89
CA ALA A 234 4.95 -13.39 4.22
C ALA A 234 3.84 -13.41 3.18
N ILE A 235 4.15 -13.87 1.98
CA ILE A 235 3.21 -14.12 0.90
C ILE A 235 3.23 -15.62 0.62
N LEU A 236 2.07 -16.24 0.66
CA LEU A 236 1.88 -17.69 0.58
C LEU A 236 0.84 -18.02 -0.49
N GLY A 237 0.91 -19.19 -1.10
CA GLY A 237 -0.09 -19.70 -2.03
C GLY A 237 0.38 -19.74 -3.48
N ASP A 238 -0.56 -19.68 -4.42
CA ASP A 238 -0.24 -19.68 -5.85
C ASP A 238 0.34 -18.31 -6.25
N THR A 239 1.62 -18.13 -5.96
CA THR A 239 2.35 -16.94 -6.37
C THR A 239 2.84 -17.08 -7.81
N PHE A 240 2.94 -15.98 -8.54
CA PHE A 240 3.54 -16.01 -9.88
C PHE A 240 5.00 -16.46 -9.88
N SER A 241 5.72 -16.29 -8.76
CA SER A 241 7.06 -16.83 -8.56
C SER A 241 7.07 -18.34 -8.28
N GLY A 242 5.93 -18.92 -7.89
CA GLY A 242 5.77 -20.34 -7.58
C GLY A 242 6.27 -20.77 -6.20
N ASP A 243 6.89 -19.86 -5.44
CA ASP A 243 7.42 -20.10 -4.10
C ASP A 243 6.80 -19.13 -3.08
N ASP A 244 6.76 -19.53 -1.81
CA ASP A 244 6.42 -18.65 -0.70
C ASP A 244 7.51 -17.58 -0.54
N GLU A 245 7.10 -16.32 -0.39
CA GLU A 245 8.00 -15.18 -0.28
C GLU A 245 7.99 -14.60 1.13
N PHE A 246 9.16 -14.17 1.61
CA PHE A 246 9.31 -13.55 2.93
C PHE A 246 10.13 -12.28 2.81
N THR A 247 9.61 -11.18 3.32
CA THR A 247 10.33 -9.91 3.33
C THR A 247 10.46 -9.35 4.73
N VAL A 248 11.54 -8.61 4.94
CA VAL A 248 11.74 -7.78 6.13
C VAL A 248 12.14 -6.39 5.70
N GLY A 249 11.70 -5.40 6.47
CA GLY A 249 11.99 -4.02 6.10
C GLY A 249 11.79 -3.04 7.25
N VAL A 250 12.01 -1.78 6.93
CA VAL A 250 11.78 -0.65 7.82
C VAL A 250 11.27 0.55 7.04
N ASN A 251 10.23 1.19 7.57
CA ASN A 251 9.70 2.44 7.06
C ASN A 251 9.93 3.56 8.06
N ILE A 252 10.21 4.76 7.58
CA ILE A 252 10.33 5.98 8.39
C ILE A 252 9.37 7.01 7.82
N GLY A 253 8.41 7.41 8.64
CA GLY A 253 7.39 8.40 8.31
C GLY A 253 7.62 9.73 9.02
N PHE A 254 7.33 10.82 8.30
CA PHE A 254 7.39 12.18 8.79
C PHE A 254 6.02 12.84 8.55
N GLY A 255 5.34 13.27 9.62
CA GLY A 255 4.14 14.11 9.56
C GLY A 255 4.50 15.58 9.64
N LEU A 256 3.90 16.42 8.79
CA LEU A 256 4.15 17.86 8.70
C LEU A 256 2.89 18.68 8.99
#